data_38e0ba433901fcaae53bea5fc997b730
#
_entry.id   38e0ba433901fcaae53bea5fc997b730
#
_cell.length_a   1.000
_cell.length_b   1.000
_cell.length_c   1.000
_cell.angle_alpha   90.00
_cell.angle_beta   90.00
_cell.angle_gamma   90.00
#
_symmetry.space_group_name_H-M   'P 1'
#
loop_
_entity.id
_entity.type
_entity.pdbx_description
1 polymer ?
#
loop_
_entity_poly.entity_id
_entity_poly.type
_entity_poly.pdbx_seq_one_letter_code
_entity_poly.pdbx_strand_id
1 'polypeptide(L)'
;MKRPSLLIISDSETDADMRFALGMSVSERVVFLSAGGQSIALMPDGDVARARSESLVGRIDSVSRYLRKAERSGMESPGLAQVAFLLCKEHRVRKLSVPHLFPAGFAKQLRKLGIRVKVREGHLFPEREFKTPVEIRKIVAAMGMAEVGMSEGLHALRRAKIGPGRQLILHGGPLTCEKLRAIIDTGVTQAGGIPQHTLVAGGIQTGDPQGPGTGPLLAQSPILIDIRVRSVRTGYQGRLARTVVRGHAPEALRQQHETVRRALEIALTSLRPDQPVRQIHERLRRFFLSEGFRTRI
;
A
#
# COMPACT_ATOMS: atom_id res chain seq x y z
N MET A 1 22.47 16.20 16.77
CA MET A 1 23.05 14.84 16.65
C MET A 1 23.16 14.44 15.19
N LYS A 2 24.32 13.98 14.71
CA LYS A 2 24.48 13.45 13.35
C LYS A 2 23.59 12.22 13.17
N ARG A 3 22.68 12.25 12.19
CA ARG A 3 21.88 11.05 11.85
C ARG A 3 22.81 9.90 11.49
N PRO A 4 22.60 8.67 12.01
CA PRO A 4 23.41 7.51 11.64
C PRO A 4 23.27 7.24 10.14
N SER A 5 24.33 6.75 9.50
CA SER A 5 24.28 6.38 8.09
C SER A 5 23.27 5.27 7.88
N LEU A 6 22.38 5.42 6.88
CA LEU A 6 21.31 4.50 6.56
C LEU A 6 21.58 3.84 5.20
N LEU A 7 21.52 2.50 5.15
CA LEU A 7 21.58 1.72 3.92
C LEU A 7 20.29 0.96 3.70
N ILE A 8 19.74 1.06 2.48
CA ILE A 8 18.62 0.25 2.01
C ILE A 8 19.08 -0.48 0.73
N ILE A 9 18.79 -1.77 0.61
CA ILE A 9 18.98 -2.57 -0.62
C ILE A 9 17.64 -3.25 -0.93
N SER A 10 16.87 -2.68 -1.81
CA SER A 10 15.52 -3.13 -2.15
C SER A 10 15.10 -2.55 -3.50
N ASP A 11 13.97 -3.02 -4.04
CA ASP A 11 13.25 -2.33 -5.11
C ASP A 11 12.28 -1.31 -4.52
N SER A 12 11.79 -0.37 -5.32
CA SER A 12 10.85 0.63 -4.85
C SER A 12 9.39 0.33 -5.21
N GLU A 13 9.12 -0.81 -5.82
CA GLU A 13 7.74 -1.24 -6.10
C GLU A 13 7.13 -1.95 -4.90
N THR A 14 7.93 -2.75 -4.20
CA THR A 14 7.50 -3.51 -3.02
C THR A 14 7.90 -2.86 -1.71
N ASP A 15 8.99 -2.07 -1.68
CA ASP A 15 9.48 -1.41 -0.48
C ASP A 15 9.09 0.08 -0.45
N ALA A 16 8.18 0.42 0.45
CA ALA A 16 7.67 1.78 0.61
C ALA A 16 8.71 2.77 1.16
N ASP A 17 9.70 2.31 1.93
CA ASP A 17 10.80 3.15 2.42
C ASP A 17 11.78 3.47 1.29
N MET A 18 12.11 2.48 0.45
CA MET A 18 12.88 2.71 -0.76
C MET A 18 12.16 3.66 -1.71
N ARG A 19 10.84 3.46 -1.92
CA ARG A 19 10.01 4.35 -2.73
C ARG A 19 10.03 5.78 -2.24
N PHE A 20 9.93 5.99 -0.94
CA PHE A 20 10.01 7.30 -0.32
C PHE A 20 11.40 7.94 -0.49
N ALA A 21 12.46 7.15 -0.26
CA ALA A 21 13.84 7.63 -0.39
C ALA A 21 14.19 8.04 -1.82
N LEU A 22 13.72 7.28 -2.82
CA LEU A 22 14.00 7.57 -4.24
C LEU A 22 13.05 8.61 -4.83
N GLY A 23 11.79 8.64 -4.40
CA GLY A 23 10.73 9.46 -5.00
C GLY A 23 10.18 8.91 -6.32
N MET A 24 10.71 7.80 -6.83
CA MET A 24 10.35 7.19 -8.12
C MET A 24 10.20 5.66 -8.03
N SER A 25 9.61 5.04 -9.08
CA SER A 25 9.47 3.59 -9.19
C SER A 25 10.66 2.97 -9.91
N VAL A 26 11.23 1.92 -9.32
CA VAL A 26 12.25 1.06 -9.92
C VAL A 26 11.94 -0.37 -9.52
N SER A 27 11.82 -1.27 -10.49
CA SER A 27 11.48 -2.69 -10.29
C SER A 27 12.68 -3.54 -9.86
N GLU A 28 13.88 -3.13 -10.22
CA GLU A 28 15.10 -3.82 -9.82
C GLU A 28 15.60 -3.32 -8.47
N ARG A 29 16.42 -4.15 -7.81
CA ARG A 29 17.03 -3.77 -6.54
C ARG A 29 18.07 -2.66 -6.71
N VAL A 30 17.92 -1.64 -5.92
CA VAL A 30 18.74 -0.43 -5.85
C VAL A 30 19.49 -0.42 -4.52
N VAL A 31 20.68 0.17 -4.51
CA VAL A 31 21.42 0.46 -3.27
C VAL A 31 21.26 1.93 -2.94
N PHE A 32 20.60 2.25 -1.85
CA PHE A 32 20.43 3.61 -1.34
C PHE A 32 21.28 3.79 -0.08
N LEU A 33 22.13 4.82 -0.05
CA LEU A 33 22.92 5.21 1.11
C LEU A 33 22.61 6.65 1.48
N SER A 34 22.22 6.88 2.73
CA SER A 34 22.22 8.24 3.34
C SER A 34 23.35 8.34 4.34
N ALA A 35 24.29 9.22 4.11
CA ALA A 35 25.47 9.39 4.96
C ALA A 35 25.96 10.84 4.95
N GLY A 36 26.26 11.41 6.12
CA GLY A 36 26.84 12.75 6.24
C GLY A 36 25.96 13.89 5.66
N GLY A 37 24.64 13.70 5.64
CA GLY A 37 23.69 14.66 5.04
C GLY A 37 23.53 14.52 3.53
N GLN A 38 24.22 13.60 2.89
CA GLN A 38 24.09 13.30 1.47
C GLN A 38 23.27 12.02 1.27
N SER A 39 22.48 11.98 0.20
CA SER A 39 21.78 10.80 -0.29
C SER A 39 22.37 10.34 -1.63
N ILE A 40 22.62 9.05 -1.76
CA ILE A 40 23.24 8.45 -2.94
C ILE A 40 22.46 7.19 -3.30
N ALA A 41 22.15 7.02 -4.57
CA ALA A 41 21.57 5.77 -5.06
C ALA A 41 22.38 5.20 -6.22
N LEU A 42 22.59 3.88 -6.16
CA LEU A 42 23.19 3.12 -7.28
C LEU A 42 22.07 2.41 -7.98
N MET A 43 21.83 2.82 -9.22
CA MET A 43 20.74 2.38 -10.08
C MET A 43 21.18 1.35 -11.10
N PRO A 44 20.28 0.47 -11.60
CA PRO A 44 20.50 -0.24 -12.85
C PRO A 44 20.83 0.73 -13.99
N ASP A 45 21.68 0.33 -14.93
CA ASP A 45 22.17 1.24 -15.97
C ASP A 45 21.05 1.87 -16.81
N GLY A 46 19.99 1.10 -17.10
CA GLY A 46 18.81 1.58 -17.83
C GLY A 46 18.02 2.67 -17.11
N ASP A 47 18.10 2.72 -15.80
CA ASP A 47 17.35 3.68 -14.97
C ASP A 47 18.16 4.94 -14.58
N VAL A 48 19.48 4.97 -14.81
CA VAL A 48 20.35 6.06 -14.38
C VAL A 48 19.91 7.41 -14.94
N ALA A 49 19.61 7.49 -16.24
CA ALA A 49 19.19 8.72 -16.89
C ALA A 49 17.86 9.24 -16.33
N ARG A 50 16.87 8.34 -16.21
CA ARG A 50 15.55 8.63 -15.64
C ARG A 50 15.67 9.04 -14.17
N ALA A 51 16.48 8.34 -13.38
CA ALA A 51 16.67 8.63 -11.98
C ALA A 51 17.32 10.01 -11.74
N ARG A 52 18.20 10.48 -12.61
CA ARG A 52 18.80 11.82 -12.52
C ARG A 52 17.77 12.94 -12.73
N SER A 53 16.69 12.70 -13.48
CA SER A 53 15.64 13.67 -13.74
C SER A 53 14.48 13.59 -12.76
N GLU A 54 14.17 12.41 -12.24
CA GLU A 54 12.94 12.16 -11.45
C GLU A 54 13.19 11.97 -9.95
N SER A 55 14.39 11.45 -9.57
CA SER A 55 14.66 11.08 -8.19
C SER A 55 14.91 12.27 -7.27
N LEU A 56 14.52 12.11 -6.00
CA LEU A 56 14.83 13.04 -4.92
C LEU A 56 16.23 12.86 -4.33
N VAL A 57 17.01 11.91 -4.86
CA VAL A 57 18.35 11.56 -4.36
C VAL A 57 19.39 12.53 -4.91
N GLY A 58 20.23 13.04 -4.04
CA GLY A 58 21.24 14.05 -4.41
C GLY A 58 22.32 13.57 -5.39
N ARG A 59 22.67 12.28 -5.35
CA ARG A 59 23.66 11.68 -6.29
C ARG A 59 23.16 10.35 -6.80
N ILE A 60 23.12 10.22 -8.13
CA ILE A 60 22.77 8.96 -8.83
C ILE A 60 24.01 8.45 -9.56
N ASP A 61 24.34 7.18 -9.35
CA ASP A 61 25.41 6.47 -10.05
C ASP A 61 24.91 5.06 -10.50
N SER A 62 25.73 4.35 -11.28
CA SER A 62 25.40 3.04 -11.84
C SER A 62 25.89 1.90 -10.94
N VAL A 63 25.06 0.87 -10.75
CA VAL A 63 25.46 -0.38 -10.09
C VAL A 63 26.60 -1.04 -10.87
N SER A 64 26.54 -1.10 -12.21
CA SER A 64 27.58 -1.73 -13.04
C SER A 64 28.93 -1.06 -12.91
N ARG A 65 28.97 0.26 -12.69
CA ARG A 65 30.23 0.96 -12.41
C ARG A 65 30.88 0.45 -11.14
N TYR A 66 30.12 0.22 -10.09
CA TYR A 66 30.63 -0.30 -8.81
C TYR A 66 30.94 -1.78 -8.87
N LEU A 67 30.22 -2.58 -9.66
CA LEU A 67 30.56 -3.98 -9.94
C LEU A 67 31.95 -4.08 -10.59
N ARG A 68 32.19 -3.34 -11.69
CA ARG A 68 33.52 -3.29 -12.33
C ARG A 68 34.62 -2.82 -11.38
N LYS A 69 34.32 -1.88 -10.45
CA LYS A 69 35.28 -1.42 -9.45
C LYS A 69 35.58 -2.53 -8.43
N ALA A 70 34.58 -3.35 -8.05
CA ALA A 70 34.76 -4.49 -7.17
C ALA A 70 35.64 -5.58 -7.81
N GLU A 71 35.35 -5.93 -9.07
CA GLU A 71 36.16 -6.88 -9.86
C GLU A 71 37.62 -6.46 -9.96
N ARG A 72 37.87 -5.19 -10.31
CA ARG A 72 39.25 -4.60 -10.37
C ARG A 72 39.96 -4.61 -9.02
N SER A 73 39.24 -4.67 -7.90
CA SER A 73 39.82 -4.81 -6.56
C SER A 73 40.00 -6.25 -6.11
N GLY A 74 39.85 -7.23 -7.03
CA GLY A 74 40.09 -8.66 -6.77
C GLY A 74 38.94 -9.38 -6.09
N MET A 75 37.70 -8.82 -6.12
CA MET A 75 36.52 -9.51 -5.60
C MET A 75 35.95 -10.45 -6.67
N GLU A 76 35.90 -11.73 -6.37
CA GLU A 76 35.28 -12.72 -7.25
C GLU A 76 33.76 -12.61 -7.21
N SER A 77 33.08 -12.55 -8.38
CA SER A 77 31.63 -12.50 -8.53
C SER A 77 30.93 -11.50 -7.59
N PRO A 78 31.27 -10.20 -7.65
CA PRO A 78 30.72 -9.23 -6.73
C PRO A 78 29.22 -9.01 -6.96
N GLY A 79 28.47 -8.95 -5.84
CA GLY A 79 27.03 -8.62 -5.84
C GLY A 79 26.75 -7.28 -5.15
N LEU A 80 25.45 -7.02 -4.88
CA LEU A 80 25.01 -5.75 -4.29
C LEU A 80 25.63 -5.45 -2.91
N ALA A 81 26.00 -6.47 -2.12
CA ALA A 81 26.68 -6.26 -0.85
C ALA A 81 28.09 -5.68 -1.03
N GLN A 82 28.84 -6.17 -2.01
CA GLN A 82 30.19 -5.67 -2.35
C GLN A 82 30.10 -4.27 -2.94
N VAL A 83 29.11 -4.02 -3.79
CA VAL A 83 28.78 -2.69 -4.32
C VAL A 83 28.48 -1.71 -3.18
N ALA A 84 27.62 -2.09 -2.24
CA ALA A 84 27.29 -1.27 -1.08
C ALA A 84 28.50 -1.05 -0.16
N PHE A 85 29.36 -2.07 0.01
CA PHE A 85 30.62 -1.93 0.76
C PHE A 85 31.55 -0.90 0.13
N LEU A 86 31.76 -0.94 -1.19
CA LEU A 86 32.60 0.04 -1.89
C LEU A 86 32.05 1.46 -1.78
N LEU A 87 30.73 1.60 -1.87
CA LEU A 87 30.06 2.89 -1.64
C LEU A 87 30.29 3.39 -0.21
N CYS A 88 30.16 2.50 0.79
CA CYS A 88 30.45 2.83 2.18
C CYS A 88 31.92 3.23 2.39
N LYS A 89 32.87 2.54 1.76
CA LYS A 89 34.30 2.85 1.82
C LYS A 89 34.61 4.24 1.22
N GLU A 90 34.00 4.55 0.07
CA GLU A 90 34.15 5.87 -0.59
C GLU A 90 33.66 7.01 0.32
N HIS A 91 32.57 6.79 1.06
CA HIS A 91 31.99 7.78 1.98
C HIS A 91 32.47 7.63 3.43
N ARG A 92 33.53 6.82 3.69
CA ARG A 92 34.12 6.59 5.01
C ARG A 92 33.13 6.10 6.07
N VAL A 93 32.11 5.34 5.63
CA VAL A 93 31.07 4.78 6.50
C VAL A 93 31.53 3.40 7.01
N ARG A 94 31.72 3.29 8.33
CA ARG A 94 32.06 2.01 8.99
C ARG A 94 30.94 1.42 9.83
N LYS A 95 29.88 2.20 10.07
CA LYS A 95 28.70 1.79 10.84
C LYS A 95 27.44 2.21 10.11
N LEU A 96 26.57 1.24 9.87
CA LEU A 96 25.31 1.41 9.15
C LEU A 96 24.11 1.08 10.03
N SER A 97 23.06 1.85 9.88
CA SER A 97 21.70 1.43 10.21
C SER A 97 21.04 0.84 8.98
N VAL A 98 20.26 -0.23 9.13
CA VAL A 98 19.50 -0.87 8.06
C VAL A 98 18.04 -1.06 8.47
N PRO A 99 17.10 -1.20 7.54
CA PRO A 99 15.71 -1.52 7.84
C PRO A 99 15.55 -2.79 8.67
N HIS A 100 14.43 -2.92 9.39
CA HIS A 100 14.08 -4.15 10.11
C HIS A 100 14.02 -5.37 9.18
N LEU A 101 13.46 -5.20 7.98
CA LEU A 101 13.35 -6.25 6.95
C LEU A 101 14.56 -6.32 6.00
N PHE A 102 15.71 -5.78 6.41
CA PHE A 102 16.92 -5.86 5.58
C PHE A 102 17.35 -7.31 5.37
N PRO A 103 17.63 -7.75 4.12
CA PRO A 103 17.98 -9.14 3.85
C PRO A 103 19.19 -9.61 4.66
N ALA A 104 19.02 -10.68 5.45
CA ALA A 104 20.05 -11.23 6.34
C ALA A 104 21.34 -11.60 5.59
N GLY A 105 21.22 -12.06 4.33
CA GLY A 105 22.36 -12.37 3.46
C GLY A 105 23.27 -11.16 3.23
N PHE A 106 22.70 -10.02 2.91
CA PHE A 106 23.46 -8.78 2.72
C PHE A 106 24.07 -8.28 4.04
N ALA A 107 23.34 -8.37 5.14
CA ALA A 107 23.87 -7.99 6.45
C ALA A 107 25.07 -8.85 6.84
N LYS A 108 25.02 -10.18 6.60
CA LYS A 108 26.12 -11.12 6.86
C LYS A 108 27.35 -10.79 5.99
N GLN A 109 27.15 -10.54 4.69
CA GLN A 109 28.24 -10.19 3.78
C GLN A 109 28.90 -8.86 4.16
N LEU A 110 28.12 -7.82 4.45
CA LEU A 110 28.65 -6.51 4.90
C LEU A 110 29.45 -6.62 6.19
N ARG A 111 29.01 -7.43 7.15
CA ARG A 111 29.77 -7.68 8.39
C ARG A 111 31.10 -8.39 8.11
N LYS A 112 31.12 -9.40 7.20
CA LYS A 112 32.38 -10.06 6.78
C LYS A 112 33.34 -9.08 6.10
N LEU A 113 32.82 -8.06 5.40
CA LEU A 113 33.60 -6.98 4.79
C LEU A 113 34.02 -5.89 5.77
N GLY A 114 33.74 -6.03 7.07
CA GLY A 114 34.17 -5.11 8.13
C GLY A 114 33.24 -3.96 8.43
N ILE A 115 32.02 -3.95 7.90
CA ILE A 115 30.99 -2.93 8.20
C ILE A 115 30.18 -3.36 9.43
N ARG A 116 30.04 -2.47 10.39
CA ARG A 116 29.12 -2.68 11.54
C ARG A 116 27.69 -2.38 11.12
N VAL A 117 26.85 -3.44 11.02
CA VAL A 117 25.45 -3.33 10.65
C VAL A 117 24.57 -3.44 11.88
N LYS A 118 23.78 -2.39 12.15
CA LYS A 118 22.75 -2.34 13.21
C LYS A 118 21.38 -2.24 12.56
N VAL A 119 20.45 -3.11 12.95
CA VAL A 119 19.04 -2.98 12.57
C VAL A 119 18.46 -1.76 13.30
N ARG A 120 17.72 -0.92 12.59
CA ARG A 120 17.01 0.21 13.16
C ARG A 120 15.63 -0.24 13.60
N GLU A 121 15.31 0.01 14.85
CA GLU A 121 13.97 -0.13 15.38
C GLU A 121 13.11 1.10 15.02
N GLY A 122 11.83 0.87 14.76
CA GLY A 122 10.86 1.91 14.40
C GLY A 122 10.98 2.37 12.93
N HIS A 123 10.34 3.50 12.64
CA HIS A 123 10.25 4.05 11.29
C HIS A 123 11.60 4.59 10.78
N LEU A 124 11.96 4.23 9.55
CA LEU A 124 13.18 4.75 8.91
C LEU A 124 13.05 6.24 8.60
N PHE A 125 11.87 6.64 8.18
CA PHE A 125 11.50 7.99 7.80
C PHE A 125 10.28 8.44 8.63
N PRO A 126 10.48 8.94 9.89
CA PRO A 126 9.38 9.41 10.73
C PRO A 126 8.54 10.51 10.07
N GLU A 127 9.16 11.31 9.19
CA GLU A 127 8.50 12.35 8.40
C GLU A 127 7.34 11.81 7.52
N ARG A 128 7.30 10.50 7.22
CA ARG A 128 6.18 9.88 6.49
C ARG A 128 4.86 9.84 7.26
N GLU A 129 4.90 10.05 8.56
CA GLU A 129 3.67 10.13 9.38
C GLU A 129 2.83 11.35 8.97
N PHE A 130 3.48 12.46 8.65
CA PHE A 130 2.84 13.70 8.21
C PHE A 130 2.94 13.84 6.70
N LYS A 131 1.76 13.87 6.02
CA LYS A 131 1.70 13.95 4.56
C LYS A 131 1.80 15.39 4.10
N THR A 132 2.71 15.66 3.18
CA THR A 132 2.83 16.95 2.52
C THR A 132 1.63 17.21 1.59
N PRO A 133 1.35 18.47 1.21
CA PRO A 133 0.30 18.77 0.24
C PRO A 133 0.47 18.04 -1.11
N VAL A 134 1.72 17.77 -1.52
CA VAL A 134 2.01 17.01 -2.74
C VAL A 134 1.60 15.54 -2.57
N GLU A 135 1.90 14.94 -1.42
CA GLU A 135 1.52 13.56 -1.11
C GLU A 135 0.01 13.41 -0.97
N ILE A 136 -0.67 14.39 -0.36
CA ILE A 136 -2.13 14.42 -0.27
C ILE A 136 -2.75 14.40 -1.67
N ARG A 137 -2.26 15.21 -2.62
CA ARG A 137 -2.75 15.17 -4.01
C ARG A 137 -2.56 13.78 -4.67
N LYS A 138 -1.43 13.11 -4.39
CA LYS A 138 -1.18 11.75 -4.91
C LYS A 138 -2.14 10.71 -4.30
N ILE A 139 -2.46 10.86 -3.01
CA ILE A 139 -3.44 10.01 -2.31
C ILE A 139 -4.85 10.24 -2.89
N VAL A 140 -5.25 11.50 -3.05
CA VAL A 140 -6.55 11.86 -3.66
C VAL A 140 -6.68 11.31 -5.07
N ALA A 141 -5.62 11.38 -5.89
CA ALA A 141 -5.63 10.77 -7.22
C ALA A 141 -5.81 9.23 -7.16
N ALA A 142 -5.17 8.56 -6.19
CA ALA A 142 -5.37 7.12 -6.00
C ALA A 142 -6.79 6.80 -5.49
N MET A 143 -7.38 7.65 -4.63
CA MET A 143 -8.79 7.54 -4.24
C MET A 143 -9.73 7.65 -5.44
N GLY A 144 -9.51 8.60 -6.35
CA GLY A 144 -10.27 8.74 -7.59
C GLY A 144 -10.26 7.48 -8.46
N MET A 145 -9.15 6.74 -8.52
CA MET A 145 -9.09 5.45 -9.21
C MET A 145 -10.00 4.39 -8.55
N ALA A 146 -10.06 4.37 -7.21
CA ALA A 146 -10.99 3.50 -6.49
C ALA A 146 -12.47 3.91 -6.73
N GLU A 147 -12.75 5.22 -6.85
CA GLU A 147 -14.08 5.75 -7.17
C GLU A 147 -14.54 5.33 -8.56
N VAL A 148 -13.65 5.32 -9.56
CA VAL A 148 -13.95 4.77 -10.90
C VAL A 148 -14.35 3.31 -10.80
N GLY A 149 -13.56 2.46 -10.13
CA GLY A 149 -13.90 1.05 -9.93
C GLY A 149 -15.23 0.87 -9.19
N MET A 150 -15.49 1.67 -8.16
CA MET A 150 -16.77 1.65 -7.44
C MET A 150 -17.93 2.03 -8.34
N SER A 151 -17.78 3.06 -9.18
CA SER A 151 -18.78 3.49 -10.13
C SER A 151 -19.16 2.39 -11.12
N GLU A 152 -18.15 1.68 -11.68
CA GLU A 152 -18.37 0.55 -12.59
C GLU A 152 -19.10 -0.61 -11.87
N GLY A 153 -18.72 -0.93 -10.65
CA GLY A 153 -19.40 -1.93 -9.84
C GLY A 153 -20.86 -1.57 -9.55
N LEU A 154 -21.13 -0.33 -9.16
CA LEU A 154 -22.48 0.16 -8.90
C LEU A 154 -23.32 0.22 -10.20
N HIS A 155 -22.71 0.59 -11.32
CA HIS A 155 -23.36 0.57 -12.63
C HIS A 155 -23.78 -0.85 -13.02
N ALA A 156 -22.89 -1.84 -12.86
CA ALA A 156 -23.22 -3.24 -13.11
C ALA A 156 -24.37 -3.74 -12.24
N LEU A 157 -24.38 -3.41 -10.94
CA LEU A 157 -25.47 -3.76 -10.02
C LEU A 157 -26.80 -3.10 -10.41
N ARG A 158 -26.79 -1.84 -10.85
CA ARG A 158 -28.01 -1.15 -11.32
C ARG A 158 -28.59 -1.79 -12.57
N ARG A 159 -27.76 -2.25 -13.50
CA ARG A 159 -28.18 -2.93 -14.74
C ARG A 159 -28.62 -4.37 -14.52
N ALA A 160 -28.18 -5.00 -13.43
CA ALA A 160 -28.55 -6.38 -13.13
C ALA A 160 -30.08 -6.50 -12.89
N LYS A 161 -30.69 -7.47 -13.57
CA LYS A 161 -32.10 -7.85 -13.36
C LYS A 161 -32.21 -8.82 -12.20
N ILE A 162 -33.33 -8.78 -11.50
CA ILE A 162 -33.62 -9.76 -10.44
C ILE A 162 -34.30 -10.97 -11.08
N GLY A 163 -33.66 -12.11 -11.05
CA GLY A 163 -34.12 -13.38 -11.58
C GLY A 163 -34.73 -14.30 -10.51
N PRO A 164 -34.99 -15.58 -10.87
CA PRO A 164 -35.51 -16.58 -9.95
C PRO A 164 -34.61 -16.72 -8.71
N GLY A 165 -35.20 -17.00 -7.56
CA GLY A 165 -34.44 -17.12 -6.30
C GLY A 165 -33.75 -15.85 -5.86
N ARG A 166 -34.17 -14.67 -6.36
CA ARG A 166 -33.56 -13.37 -6.11
C ARG A 166 -32.14 -13.22 -6.64
N GLN A 167 -31.65 -14.09 -7.52
CA GLN A 167 -30.34 -13.99 -8.12
C GLN A 167 -30.23 -12.72 -8.98
N LEU A 168 -29.11 -12.04 -8.92
CA LEU A 168 -28.80 -10.94 -9.81
C LEU A 168 -28.30 -11.51 -11.15
N ILE A 169 -28.95 -11.09 -12.25
CA ILE A 169 -28.63 -11.53 -13.61
C ILE A 169 -28.09 -10.36 -14.41
N LEU A 170 -26.90 -10.51 -14.96
CA LEU A 170 -26.27 -9.53 -15.84
C LEU A 170 -25.81 -10.21 -17.14
N HIS A 171 -26.14 -9.61 -18.30
CA HIS A 171 -25.82 -10.16 -19.62
C HIS A 171 -26.25 -11.64 -19.81
N GLY A 172 -27.46 -11.98 -19.34
CA GLY A 172 -28.03 -13.31 -19.51
C GLY A 172 -27.51 -14.39 -18.55
N GLY A 173 -26.60 -14.09 -17.64
CA GLY A 173 -26.09 -15.03 -16.66
C GLY A 173 -26.03 -14.47 -15.24
N PRO A 174 -25.83 -15.34 -14.22
CA PRO A 174 -25.69 -14.90 -12.84
C PRO A 174 -24.54 -13.90 -12.67
N LEU A 175 -24.81 -12.79 -11.98
CA LEU A 175 -23.80 -11.87 -11.51
C LEU A 175 -23.24 -12.41 -10.20
N THR A 176 -22.00 -12.87 -10.23
CA THR A 176 -21.31 -13.41 -9.05
C THR A 176 -20.34 -12.41 -8.44
N CYS A 177 -19.88 -12.70 -7.21
CA CYS A 177 -18.84 -11.91 -6.54
C CYS A 177 -17.60 -11.74 -7.44
N GLU A 178 -17.19 -12.82 -8.10
CA GLU A 178 -16.01 -12.84 -9.00
C GLU A 178 -16.21 -11.97 -10.23
N LYS A 179 -17.39 -12.04 -10.87
CA LYS A 179 -17.72 -11.22 -12.04
C LYS A 179 -17.77 -9.74 -11.69
N LEU A 180 -18.39 -9.39 -10.56
CA LEU A 180 -18.47 -8.01 -10.13
C LEU A 180 -17.07 -7.47 -9.77
N ARG A 181 -16.23 -8.28 -9.12
CA ARG A 181 -14.82 -7.95 -8.84
C ARG A 181 -14.05 -7.69 -10.12
N ALA A 182 -14.18 -8.55 -11.13
CA ALA A 182 -13.50 -8.38 -12.42
C ALA A 182 -13.92 -7.07 -13.13
N ILE A 183 -15.19 -6.68 -13.07
CA ILE A 183 -15.69 -5.40 -13.61
C ILE A 183 -15.02 -4.22 -12.87
N ILE A 184 -14.98 -4.27 -11.55
CA ILE A 184 -14.38 -3.23 -10.71
C ILE A 184 -12.88 -3.11 -11.00
N ASP A 185 -12.16 -4.23 -11.03
CA ASP A 185 -10.71 -4.28 -11.25
C ASP A 185 -10.33 -3.77 -12.65
N THR A 186 -11.18 -4.05 -13.65
CA THR A 186 -11.02 -3.50 -15.01
C THR A 186 -11.13 -1.98 -14.98
N GLY A 187 -12.15 -1.42 -14.32
CA GLY A 187 -12.31 0.03 -14.18
C GLY A 187 -11.14 0.69 -13.45
N VAL A 188 -10.66 0.09 -12.35
CA VAL A 188 -9.46 0.54 -11.63
C VAL A 188 -8.23 0.55 -12.54
N THR A 189 -8.03 -0.51 -13.33
CA THR A 189 -6.88 -0.65 -14.23
C THR A 189 -6.92 0.41 -15.34
N GLN A 190 -8.08 0.63 -15.94
CA GLN A 190 -8.29 1.67 -16.95
C GLN A 190 -8.05 3.08 -16.41
N ALA A 191 -8.32 3.31 -15.11
CA ALA A 191 -8.02 4.57 -14.44
C ALA A 191 -6.52 4.75 -14.08
N GLY A 192 -5.65 3.79 -14.41
CA GLY A 192 -4.21 3.83 -14.11
C GLY A 192 -3.84 3.33 -12.71
N GLY A 193 -4.72 2.53 -12.10
CA GLY A 193 -4.50 1.87 -10.83
C GLY A 193 -4.14 0.39 -10.97
N ILE A 194 -3.50 -0.17 -9.96
CA ILE A 194 -3.32 -1.60 -9.78
C ILE A 194 -4.26 -2.02 -8.65
N PRO A 195 -5.27 -2.88 -8.90
CA PRO A 195 -6.07 -3.47 -7.84
C PRO A 195 -5.16 -4.28 -6.91
N GLN A 196 -5.13 -3.93 -5.63
CA GLN A 196 -4.29 -4.63 -4.65
C GLN A 196 -5.07 -5.74 -3.95
N HIS A 197 -6.31 -5.47 -3.63
CA HIS A 197 -7.18 -6.41 -2.92
C HIS A 197 -8.63 -5.92 -3.00
N THR A 198 -9.34 -6.33 -4.03
CA THR A 198 -10.76 -6.01 -4.20
C THR A 198 -11.60 -7.11 -3.59
N LEU A 199 -12.42 -6.78 -2.59
CA LEU A 199 -13.40 -7.68 -1.98
C LEU A 199 -14.79 -7.37 -2.51
N VAL A 200 -15.50 -8.42 -2.88
CA VAL A 200 -16.94 -8.37 -3.19
C VAL A 200 -17.58 -9.56 -2.51
N ALA A 201 -18.36 -9.31 -1.47
CA ALA A 201 -19.04 -10.36 -0.70
C ALA A 201 -20.53 -10.11 -0.65
N GLY A 202 -21.36 -11.17 -0.73
CA GLY A 202 -22.82 -11.10 -0.69
C GLY A 202 -23.43 -11.82 0.50
N GLY A 203 -24.54 -11.29 1.05
CA GLY A 203 -25.32 -11.92 2.11
C GLY A 203 -24.50 -12.18 3.37
N ILE A 204 -24.56 -13.41 3.88
CA ILE A 204 -23.86 -13.81 5.12
C ILE A 204 -22.33 -13.68 5.01
N GLN A 205 -21.77 -13.77 3.79
CA GLN A 205 -20.33 -13.65 3.57
C GLN A 205 -19.82 -12.24 3.90
N THR A 206 -20.69 -11.22 3.97
CA THR A 206 -20.29 -9.84 4.37
C THR A 206 -19.84 -9.75 5.83
N GLY A 207 -20.10 -10.77 6.63
CA GLY A 207 -19.64 -10.87 8.02
C GLY A 207 -18.16 -11.22 8.16
N ASP A 208 -17.49 -11.65 7.09
CA ASP A 208 -16.04 -11.85 7.05
C ASP A 208 -15.35 -10.64 6.41
N PRO A 209 -14.63 -9.81 7.20
CA PRO A 209 -13.99 -8.59 6.70
C PRO A 209 -12.79 -8.85 5.78
N GLN A 210 -12.30 -10.07 5.67
CA GLN A 210 -11.18 -10.47 4.82
C GLN A 210 -11.59 -11.44 3.71
N GLY A 211 -12.81 -11.97 3.77
CA GLY A 211 -13.33 -12.92 2.79
C GLY A 211 -13.54 -12.29 1.42
N PRO A 212 -12.96 -12.84 0.34
CA PRO A 212 -13.13 -12.26 -1.00
C PRO A 212 -14.56 -12.39 -1.53
N GLY A 213 -15.40 -13.19 -0.89
CA GLY A 213 -16.74 -13.54 -1.36
C GLY A 213 -16.72 -14.41 -2.61
N THR A 214 -17.71 -15.28 -2.74
CA THR A 214 -17.85 -16.23 -3.87
C THR A 214 -19.30 -16.45 -4.24
N GLY A 215 -19.54 -16.84 -5.50
CA GLY A 215 -20.84 -17.28 -5.99
C GLY A 215 -21.84 -16.14 -6.28
N PRO A 216 -23.11 -16.50 -6.53
CA PRO A 216 -24.14 -15.57 -6.99
C PRO A 216 -24.48 -14.50 -5.97
N LEU A 217 -24.61 -13.26 -6.44
CA LEU A 217 -25.15 -12.14 -5.67
C LEU A 217 -26.68 -12.14 -5.68
N LEU A 218 -27.26 -11.81 -4.55
CA LEU A 218 -28.71 -11.84 -4.35
C LEU A 218 -29.27 -10.43 -4.15
N ALA A 219 -30.46 -10.18 -4.71
CA ALA A 219 -31.25 -9.00 -4.41
C ALA A 219 -31.76 -9.02 -2.95
N GLN A 220 -32.03 -7.84 -2.40
CA GLN A 220 -32.52 -7.64 -1.02
C GLN A 220 -31.56 -8.21 0.05
N SER A 221 -30.29 -8.32 -0.29
CA SER A 221 -29.24 -8.84 0.56
C SER A 221 -28.05 -7.86 0.53
N PRO A 222 -27.26 -7.74 1.59
CA PRO A 222 -26.10 -6.85 1.59
C PRO A 222 -25.05 -7.33 0.58
N ILE A 223 -24.44 -6.39 -0.12
CA ILE A 223 -23.29 -6.59 -0.98
C ILE A 223 -22.21 -5.63 -0.49
N LEU A 224 -21.15 -6.17 0.10
CA LEU A 224 -19.98 -5.42 0.51
C LEU A 224 -19.00 -5.35 -0.65
N ILE A 225 -18.53 -4.14 -0.95
CA ILE A 225 -17.47 -3.86 -1.92
C ILE A 225 -16.37 -3.09 -1.19
N ASP A 226 -15.15 -3.62 -1.16
CA ASP A 226 -13.95 -2.95 -0.62
C ASP A 226 -12.86 -2.96 -1.69
N ILE A 227 -12.49 -1.78 -2.16
CA ILE A 227 -11.52 -1.59 -3.24
C ILE A 227 -10.26 -0.99 -2.65
N ARG A 228 -9.12 -1.65 -2.86
CA ARG A 228 -7.79 -1.14 -2.54
C ARG A 228 -6.99 -1.01 -3.82
N VAL A 229 -6.49 0.17 -4.08
CA VAL A 229 -5.79 0.50 -5.32
C VAL A 229 -4.43 1.13 -5.02
N ARG A 230 -3.44 0.82 -5.84
CA ARG A 230 -2.15 1.50 -5.88
C ARG A 230 -1.99 2.19 -7.23
N SER A 231 -1.74 3.48 -7.24
CA SER A 231 -1.44 4.22 -8.47
C SER A 231 -0.17 3.69 -9.13
N VAL A 232 -0.23 3.32 -10.41
CA VAL A 232 0.94 2.89 -11.20
C VAL A 232 2.00 3.98 -11.18
N ARG A 233 1.60 5.21 -11.46
CA ARG A 233 2.51 6.35 -11.61
C ARG A 233 3.18 6.77 -10.31
N THR A 234 2.39 6.85 -9.22
CA THR A 234 2.90 7.47 -7.99
C THR A 234 3.21 6.48 -6.87
N GLY A 235 2.66 5.26 -6.92
CA GLY A 235 2.77 4.24 -5.87
C GLY A 235 1.91 4.53 -4.63
N TYR A 236 1.22 5.70 -4.56
CA TYR A 236 0.31 6.00 -3.46
C TYR A 236 -0.96 5.17 -3.57
N GLN A 237 -1.57 4.92 -2.43
CA GLN A 237 -2.71 4.00 -2.30
C GLN A 237 -3.98 4.77 -1.99
N GLY A 238 -5.12 4.24 -2.50
CA GLY A 238 -6.46 4.62 -2.15
C GLY A 238 -7.27 3.42 -1.69
N ARG A 239 -8.26 3.64 -0.84
CA ARG A 239 -9.21 2.61 -0.41
C ARG A 239 -10.60 3.18 -0.29
N LEU A 240 -11.58 2.45 -0.83
CA LEU A 240 -12.99 2.83 -0.75
C LEU A 240 -13.84 1.60 -0.50
N ALA A 241 -14.66 1.63 0.54
CA ALA A 241 -15.60 0.56 0.86
C ALA A 241 -17.05 1.08 0.87
N ARG A 242 -17.97 0.26 0.37
CA ARG A 242 -19.42 0.51 0.40
C ARG A 242 -20.18 -0.79 0.63
N THR A 243 -21.26 -0.70 1.40
CA THR A 243 -22.27 -1.76 1.46
C THR A 243 -23.50 -1.28 0.73
N VAL A 244 -23.97 -2.07 -0.22
CA VAL A 244 -25.11 -1.72 -1.08
C VAL A 244 -26.11 -2.87 -1.14
N VAL A 245 -27.34 -2.56 -1.53
CA VAL A 245 -28.43 -3.54 -1.75
C VAL A 245 -29.06 -3.29 -3.10
N ARG A 246 -29.28 -4.33 -3.87
CA ARG A 246 -30.12 -4.26 -5.09
C ARG A 246 -31.55 -4.60 -4.73
N GLY A 247 -32.48 -3.64 -4.93
CA GLY A 247 -33.87 -3.75 -4.52
C GLY A 247 -34.14 -3.16 -3.13
N HIS A 248 -35.17 -3.63 -2.46
CA HIS A 248 -35.54 -3.15 -1.12
C HIS A 248 -34.58 -3.71 -0.06
N ALA A 249 -34.05 -2.85 0.79
CA ALA A 249 -33.24 -3.25 1.94
C ALA A 249 -34.16 -3.61 3.12
N PRO A 250 -34.00 -4.81 3.73
CA PRO A 250 -34.71 -5.18 4.96
C PRO A 250 -34.46 -4.17 6.07
N GLU A 251 -35.46 -3.95 6.95
CA GLU A 251 -35.38 -2.96 8.02
C GLU A 251 -34.18 -3.18 8.96
N ALA A 252 -33.96 -4.41 9.38
CA ALA A 252 -32.81 -4.75 10.21
C ALA A 252 -31.46 -4.36 9.58
N LEU A 253 -31.33 -4.50 8.26
CA LEU A 253 -30.12 -4.10 7.55
C LEU A 253 -29.97 -2.59 7.45
N ARG A 254 -31.09 -1.86 7.26
CA ARG A 254 -31.09 -0.38 7.28
C ARG A 254 -30.67 0.15 8.65
N GLN A 255 -31.20 -0.43 9.71
CA GLN A 255 -30.87 -0.07 11.09
C GLN A 255 -29.40 -0.32 11.40
N GLN A 256 -28.87 -1.48 10.99
CA GLN A 256 -27.43 -1.79 11.13
C GLN A 256 -26.57 -0.78 10.38
N HIS A 257 -26.93 -0.45 9.15
CA HIS A 257 -26.20 0.54 8.33
C HIS A 257 -26.22 1.93 8.97
N GLU A 258 -27.37 2.37 9.48
CA GLU A 258 -27.50 3.67 10.15
C GLU A 258 -26.66 3.73 11.43
N THR A 259 -26.62 2.66 12.21
CA THR A 259 -25.75 2.57 13.39
C THR A 259 -24.27 2.71 13.00
N VAL A 260 -23.82 2.03 11.94
CA VAL A 260 -22.44 2.17 11.44
C VAL A 260 -22.15 3.58 10.94
N ARG A 261 -23.10 4.22 10.25
CA ARG A 261 -22.98 5.61 9.77
C ARG A 261 -22.80 6.59 10.94
N ARG A 262 -23.62 6.46 11.99
CA ARG A 262 -23.51 7.26 13.23
C ARG A 262 -22.17 7.01 13.93
N ALA A 263 -21.72 5.76 13.99
CA ALA A 263 -20.39 5.43 14.54
C ALA A 263 -19.26 6.12 13.77
N LEU A 264 -19.33 6.15 12.45
CA LEU A 264 -18.36 6.86 11.60
C LEU A 264 -18.36 8.38 11.91
N GLU A 265 -19.51 9.00 12.06
CA GLU A 265 -19.62 10.42 12.42
C GLU A 265 -18.99 10.69 13.79
N ILE A 266 -19.26 9.83 14.80
CA ILE A 266 -18.64 9.91 16.11
C ILE A 266 -17.11 9.81 15.99
N ALA A 267 -16.60 8.88 15.17
CA ALA A 267 -15.16 8.73 14.94
C ALA A 267 -14.56 10.00 14.36
N LEU A 268 -15.11 10.48 13.24
CA LEU A 268 -14.61 11.66 12.53
C LEU A 268 -14.63 12.92 13.37
N THR A 269 -15.70 13.16 14.12
CA THR A 269 -15.81 14.32 15.02
C THR A 269 -14.93 14.22 16.27
N SER A 270 -14.52 13.00 16.64
CA SER A 270 -13.63 12.76 17.77
C SER A 270 -12.15 12.85 17.40
N LEU A 271 -11.79 12.77 16.12
CA LEU A 271 -10.39 12.88 15.67
C LEU A 271 -9.89 14.31 15.90
N ARG A 272 -8.90 14.44 16.75
CA ARG A 272 -8.17 15.69 17.03
C ARG A 272 -6.69 15.38 17.10
N PRO A 273 -5.79 16.34 16.76
CA PRO A 273 -4.38 16.21 17.05
C PRO A 273 -4.16 15.87 18.53
N ASP A 274 -3.19 15.04 18.82
CA ASP A 274 -2.77 14.62 20.16
C ASP A 274 -3.79 13.78 20.96
N GLN A 275 -4.94 13.44 20.39
CA GLN A 275 -5.90 12.56 21.05
C GLN A 275 -5.53 11.08 20.85
N PRO A 276 -5.41 10.26 21.92
CA PRO A 276 -5.14 8.85 21.81
C PRO A 276 -6.27 8.11 21.08
N VAL A 277 -5.93 7.45 19.96
CA VAL A 277 -6.89 6.68 19.15
C VAL A 277 -7.63 5.61 19.96
N ARG A 278 -6.99 5.06 21.00
CA ARG A 278 -7.61 4.12 21.95
C ARG A 278 -8.90 4.66 22.57
N GLN A 279 -8.93 5.95 22.94
CA GLN A 279 -10.13 6.56 23.54
C GLN A 279 -11.29 6.62 22.54
N ILE A 280 -10.99 6.92 21.27
CA ILE A 280 -12.00 6.91 20.20
C ILE A 280 -12.54 5.49 20.02
N HIS A 281 -11.65 4.51 19.97
CA HIS A 281 -12.03 3.10 19.85
C HIS A 281 -12.93 2.64 21.00
N GLU A 282 -12.60 2.95 22.24
CA GLU A 282 -13.41 2.61 23.43
C GLU A 282 -14.78 3.29 23.41
N ARG A 283 -14.85 4.55 22.91
CA ARG A 283 -16.12 5.28 22.72
C ARG A 283 -17.00 4.58 21.69
N LEU A 284 -16.44 4.18 20.55
CA LEU A 284 -17.17 3.48 19.50
C LEU A 284 -17.66 2.11 19.97
N ARG A 285 -16.83 1.37 20.71
CA ARG A 285 -17.23 0.07 21.27
C ARG A 285 -18.43 0.21 22.22
N ARG A 286 -18.40 1.22 23.10
CA ARG A 286 -19.55 1.50 23.98
C ARG A 286 -20.79 1.89 23.20
N PHE A 287 -20.65 2.71 22.17
CA PHE A 287 -21.75 3.08 21.28
C PHE A 287 -22.39 1.86 20.61
N PHE A 288 -21.59 0.96 20.00
CA PHE A 288 -22.13 -0.26 19.38
C PHE A 288 -22.86 -1.15 20.40
N LEU A 289 -22.33 -1.29 21.62
CA LEU A 289 -22.97 -2.06 22.68
C LEU A 289 -24.31 -1.43 23.11
N SER A 290 -24.42 -0.10 23.22
CA SER A 290 -25.69 0.57 23.55
C SER A 290 -26.74 0.45 22.45
N GLU A 291 -26.32 0.29 21.19
CA GLU A 291 -27.21 0.03 20.05
C GLU A 291 -27.53 -1.47 19.88
N GLY A 292 -27.10 -2.35 20.81
CA GLY A 292 -27.36 -3.80 20.78
C GLY A 292 -26.42 -4.62 19.91
N PHE A 293 -25.35 -4.02 19.38
CA PHE A 293 -24.38 -4.73 18.53
C PHE A 293 -23.14 -5.16 19.32
N ARG A 294 -22.72 -6.42 19.17
CA ARG A 294 -21.46 -6.91 19.71
C ARG A 294 -20.37 -6.77 18.64
N THR A 295 -19.28 -6.10 18.98
CA THR A 295 -18.08 -6.02 18.14
C THR A 295 -17.16 -7.19 18.47
N ARG A 296 -16.68 -7.90 17.44
CA ARG A 296 -15.58 -8.87 17.59
C ARG A 296 -14.26 -8.10 17.45
N ILE A 297 -13.77 -7.55 18.56
CA ILE A 297 -12.45 -6.91 18.62
C ILE A 297 -11.79 -7.35 19.92
#